data_e19c09757c395a1b89bd6a592cc6eb9d
#
_entry.id   e19c09757c395a1b89bd6a592cc6eb9d
#
_cell.length_a   1.000
_cell.length_b   1.000
_cell.length_c   1.000
_cell.angle_alpha   90.00
_cell.angle_beta   90.00
_cell.angle_gamma   90.00
#
_symmetry.space_group_name_H-M   'P 1'
#
loop_
_entity.id
_entity.type
_entity.pdbx_description
1 polymer ?
#
loop_
_entity_poly.entity_id
_entity_poly.type
_entity_poly.pdbx_seq_one_letter_code
_entity_poly.pdbx_strand_id
1 'polypeptide(L)'
;MMRRLLLMLPFVVFLGLAFFLYRGLSLDPSARESALIGQAFPAFTLPTLEDPDTEVDESLLRGQISLVNVWASWCPTCKEEMPQLLALSERGIQMVGINYKDARDLGRQFLEEFGKPFEVNIFDPAGDLGFEIGVYGVPETFLVDADGIVRYKHVGYITPAQVDEVMMEVEKWR
;
A
#
# COMPACT_ATOMS: atom_id res chain seq x y z
N MET A 1 4.63 9.09 57.60
CA MET A 1 4.49 8.07 56.52
C MET A 1 3.76 8.60 55.29
N MET A 2 2.60 9.23 55.45
CA MET A 2 1.74 9.74 54.33
C MET A 2 2.44 10.71 53.37
N ARG A 3 3.30 11.64 53.88
CA ARG A 3 4.03 12.65 53.10
C ARG A 3 5.06 11.98 52.13
N ARG A 4 5.70 10.87 52.52
CA ARG A 4 6.61 10.11 51.66
C ARG A 4 5.87 9.33 50.59
N LEU A 5 4.68 8.81 50.92
CA LEU A 5 3.82 8.11 49.97
C LEU A 5 3.30 9.05 48.86
N LEU A 6 2.91 10.28 49.22
CA LEU A 6 2.49 11.33 48.30
C LEU A 6 3.63 11.76 47.34
N LEU A 7 4.89 11.77 47.84
CA LEU A 7 6.05 12.08 46.97
C LEU A 7 6.40 10.96 45.97
N MET A 8 5.98 9.73 46.26
CA MET A 8 6.20 8.59 45.36
C MET A 8 5.10 8.47 44.30
N LEU A 9 3.93 9.13 44.50
CA LEU A 9 2.79 9.04 43.58
C LEU A 9 3.15 9.44 42.13
N PRO A 10 3.81 10.58 41.87
CA PRO A 10 4.16 10.97 40.50
C PRO A 10 5.14 9.98 39.84
N PHE A 11 6.01 9.35 40.62
CA PHE A 11 6.93 8.34 40.10
C PHE A 11 6.19 7.07 39.70
N VAL A 12 5.23 6.60 40.51
CA VAL A 12 4.40 5.43 40.18
C VAL A 12 3.54 5.70 38.94
N VAL A 13 2.95 6.90 38.84
CA VAL A 13 2.19 7.32 37.67
C VAL A 13 3.06 7.35 36.41
N PHE A 14 4.29 7.88 36.53
CA PHE A 14 5.25 7.91 35.43
C PHE A 14 5.62 6.50 34.96
N LEU A 15 5.93 5.59 35.88
CA LEU A 15 6.25 4.21 35.54
C LEU A 15 5.06 3.47 34.88
N GLY A 16 3.85 3.71 35.38
CA GLY A 16 2.62 3.17 34.78
C GLY A 16 2.40 3.68 33.36
N LEU A 17 2.60 4.98 33.15
CA LEU A 17 2.48 5.60 31.81
C LEU A 17 3.58 5.10 30.87
N ALA A 18 4.82 5.04 31.35
CA ALA A 18 5.95 4.53 30.57
C ALA A 18 5.73 3.07 30.15
N PHE A 19 5.21 2.22 31.05
CA PHE A 19 4.87 0.83 30.73
C PHE A 19 3.73 0.75 29.71
N PHE A 20 2.70 1.56 29.85
CA PHE A 20 1.57 1.60 28.92
C PHE A 20 2.02 2.05 27.51
N LEU A 21 2.84 3.10 27.44
CA LEU A 21 3.41 3.58 26.18
C LEU A 21 4.34 2.53 25.55
N TYR A 22 5.19 1.88 26.34
CA TYR A 22 6.06 0.81 25.87
C TYR A 22 5.25 -0.36 25.26
N ARG A 23 4.16 -0.75 25.93
CA ARG A 23 3.23 -1.76 25.40
C ARG A 23 2.54 -1.28 24.12
N GLY A 24 2.18 0.00 24.03
CA GLY A 24 1.58 0.60 22.83
C GLY A 24 2.53 0.59 21.61
N LEU A 25 3.82 0.79 21.82
CA LEU A 25 4.85 0.75 20.77
C LEU A 25 5.10 -0.65 20.20
N SER A 26 4.73 -1.70 20.93
CA SER A 26 4.86 -3.09 20.46
C SER A 26 3.62 -3.58 19.69
N LEU A 27 2.60 -2.75 19.54
CA LEU A 27 1.46 -3.03 18.66
C LEU A 27 1.87 -2.70 17.22
N ASP A 28 1.80 -3.69 16.36
CA ASP A 28 2.07 -3.53 14.94
C ASP A 28 0.93 -2.72 14.29
N PRO A 29 1.17 -1.48 13.83
CA PRO A 29 0.13 -0.67 13.20
C PRO A 29 -0.31 -1.25 11.84
N SER A 30 0.52 -2.10 11.21
CA SER A 30 0.20 -2.76 9.93
C SER A 30 -0.78 -3.94 10.11
N ALA A 31 -0.96 -4.45 11.34
CA ALA A 31 -1.89 -5.52 11.65
C ALA A 31 -3.38 -5.09 11.63
N ARG A 32 -3.68 -3.83 11.35
CA ARG A 32 -5.07 -3.39 11.15
C ARG A 32 -5.53 -3.84 9.77
N GLU A 33 -6.45 -4.78 9.73
CA GLU A 33 -7.15 -5.12 8.48
C GLU A 33 -7.72 -3.84 7.86
N SER A 34 -7.44 -3.64 6.57
CA SER A 34 -8.01 -2.53 5.82
C SER A 34 -9.54 -2.67 5.82
N ALA A 35 -10.24 -1.56 6.05
CA ALA A 35 -11.70 -1.52 5.95
C ALA A 35 -12.22 -1.91 4.55
N LEU A 36 -11.36 -1.91 3.55
CA LEU A 36 -11.68 -2.30 2.17
C LEU A 36 -11.65 -3.81 1.94
N ILE A 37 -11.07 -4.62 2.83
CA ILE A 37 -11.06 -6.07 2.65
C ILE A 37 -12.50 -6.59 2.61
N GLY A 38 -12.84 -7.31 1.53
CA GLY A 38 -14.19 -7.78 1.25
C GLY A 38 -15.14 -6.74 0.64
N GLN A 39 -14.66 -5.52 0.36
CA GLN A 39 -15.43 -4.47 -0.32
C GLN A 39 -14.99 -4.32 -1.78
N ALA A 40 -15.88 -3.80 -2.61
CA ALA A 40 -15.52 -3.42 -3.98
C ALA A 40 -14.46 -2.31 -3.95
N PHE A 41 -13.53 -2.38 -4.90
CA PHE A 41 -12.59 -1.28 -5.11
C PHE A 41 -13.37 -0.01 -5.44
N PRO A 42 -13.08 1.15 -4.83
CA PRO A 42 -13.83 2.38 -5.05
C PRO A 42 -13.86 2.79 -6.53
N ALA A 43 -14.98 3.38 -6.95
CA ALA A 43 -15.10 3.95 -8.29
C ALA A 43 -14.17 5.16 -8.43
N PHE A 44 -13.48 5.25 -9.56
CA PHE A 44 -12.63 6.37 -9.92
C PHE A 44 -12.68 6.62 -11.42
N THR A 45 -12.25 7.81 -11.84
CA THR A 45 -11.92 8.12 -13.24
C THR A 45 -10.72 9.03 -13.21
N LEU A 46 -9.57 8.50 -13.61
CA LEU A 46 -8.29 9.18 -13.55
C LEU A 46 -7.47 8.95 -14.83
N PRO A 47 -6.65 9.92 -15.24
CA PRO A 47 -5.75 9.74 -16.38
C PRO A 47 -4.66 8.73 -16.07
N THR A 48 -4.09 8.14 -17.11
CA THR A 48 -2.88 7.33 -16.96
C THR A 48 -1.64 8.21 -16.76
N LEU A 49 -0.61 7.65 -16.17
CA LEU A 49 0.69 8.32 -16.01
C LEU A 49 1.33 8.57 -17.38
N GLU A 50 1.17 7.65 -18.32
CA GLU A 50 1.76 7.66 -19.65
C GLU A 50 1.09 8.68 -20.55
N ASP A 51 -0.24 8.83 -20.47
CA ASP A 51 -1.02 9.69 -21.34
C ASP A 51 -2.09 10.44 -20.54
N PRO A 52 -2.03 11.79 -20.48
CA PRO A 52 -3.02 12.59 -19.77
C PRO A 52 -4.42 12.58 -20.41
N ASP A 53 -4.52 12.21 -21.68
CA ASP A 53 -5.79 12.19 -22.42
C ASP A 53 -6.46 10.81 -22.38
N THR A 54 -5.75 9.79 -21.89
CA THR A 54 -6.28 8.43 -21.67
C THR A 54 -6.72 8.26 -20.23
N GLU A 55 -8.04 8.19 -20.01
CA GLU A 55 -8.63 7.93 -18.69
C GLU A 55 -8.92 6.45 -18.49
N VAL A 56 -8.82 5.99 -17.25
CA VAL A 56 -9.16 4.64 -16.79
C VAL A 56 -10.04 4.72 -15.54
N ASP A 57 -10.81 3.68 -15.32
CA ASP A 57 -11.73 3.55 -14.18
C ASP A 57 -11.58 2.18 -13.49
N GLU A 58 -12.39 1.92 -12.47
CA GLU A 58 -12.33 0.69 -11.69
C GLU A 58 -12.67 -0.58 -12.50
N SER A 59 -13.25 -0.45 -13.68
CA SER A 59 -13.52 -1.60 -14.57
C SER A 59 -12.24 -2.29 -15.04
N LEU A 60 -11.11 -1.55 -15.05
CA LEU A 60 -9.78 -2.08 -15.28
C LEU A 60 -9.43 -3.27 -14.35
N LEU A 61 -9.97 -3.27 -13.13
CA LEU A 61 -9.70 -4.27 -12.10
C LEU A 61 -10.70 -5.43 -12.11
N ARG A 62 -11.48 -5.60 -13.18
CA ARG A 62 -12.47 -6.68 -13.31
C ARG A 62 -12.07 -7.69 -14.39
N GLY A 63 -12.56 -8.92 -14.21
CA GLY A 63 -12.35 -10.01 -15.18
C GLY A 63 -11.07 -10.81 -14.95
N GLN A 64 -10.13 -10.32 -14.16
CA GLN A 64 -8.92 -11.05 -13.75
C GLN A 64 -8.41 -10.55 -12.40
N ILE A 65 -7.57 -11.36 -11.76
CA ILE A 65 -6.93 -10.97 -10.50
C ILE A 65 -5.86 -9.92 -10.79
N SER A 66 -5.85 -8.87 -9.98
CA SER A 66 -4.93 -7.76 -10.11
C SER A 66 -4.18 -7.49 -8.80
N LEU A 67 -2.91 -7.15 -8.91
CA LEU A 67 -2.14 -6.52 -7.84
C LEU A 67 -2.05 -5.01 -8.13
N VAL A 68 -2.65 -4.22 -7.24
CA VAL A 68 -2.66 -2.76 -7.32
C VAL A 68 -1.62 -2.24 -6.34
N ASN A 69 -0.51 -1.70 -6.85
CA ASN A 69 0.58 -1.15 -6.03
C ASN A 69 0.55 0.38 -6.06
N VAL A 70 0.56 0.98 -4.89
CA VAL A 70 0.60 2.44 -4.71
C VAL A 70 2.04 2.85 -4.47
N TRP A 71 2.56 3.71 -5.34
CA TRP A 71 3.96 4.08 -5.39
C TRP A 71 4.18 5.56 -5.73
N ALA A 72 5.39 6.05 -5.54
CA ALA A 72 5.77 7.40 -5.95
C ALA A 72 7.28 7.49 -6.25
N SER A 73 7.68 8.43 -7.11
CA SER A 73 9.08 8.65 -7.46
C SER A 73 9.94 9.14 -6.29
N TRP A 74 9.34 9.88 -5.37
CA TRP A 74 9.99 10.40 -4.16
C TRP A 74 10.15 9.37 -3.03
N CYS A 75 9.67 8.13 -3.22
CA CYS A 75 9.66 7.06 -2.21
C CYS A 75 10.89 6.15 -2.34
N PRO A 76 11.85 6.17 -1.41
CA PRO A 76 13.04 5.32 -1.50
C PRO A 76 12.76 3.83 -1.45
N THR A 77 11.81 3.41 -0.59
CA THR A 77 11.41 2.01 -0.44
C THR A 77 10.65 1.48 -1.65
N CYS A 78 9.94 2.34 -2.40
CA CYS A 78 9.32 1.97 -3.68
C CYS A 78 10.38 1.59 -4.72
N LYS A 79 11.53 2.28 -4.73
CA LYS A 79 12.67 1.93 -5.58
C LYS A 79 13.22 0.53 -5.23
N GLU A 80 13.35 0.24 -3.93
CA GLU A 80 13.86 -1.06 -3.46
C GLU A 80 12.91 -2.21 -3.79
N GLU A 81 11.61 -1.93 -3.95
CA GLU A 81 10.57 -2.92 -4.27
C GLU A 81 10.49 -3.27 -5.77
N MET A 82 10.96 -2.41 -6.66
CA MET A 82 10.79 -2.59 -8.12
C MET A 82 11.23 -3.97 -8.65
N PRO A 83 12.35 -4.59 -8.22
CA PRO A 83 12.72 -5.93 -8.67
C PRO A 83 11.68 -7.01 -8.30
N GLN A 84 11.01 -6.87 -7.15
CA GLN A 84 9.99 -7.80 -6.68
C GLN A 84 8.69 -7.63 -7.46
N LEU A 85 8.31 -6.39 -7.77
CA LEU A 85 7.14 -6.11 -8.62
C LEU A 85 7.34 -6.63 -10.05
N LEU A 86 8.56 -6.51 -10.60
CA LEU A 86 8.91 -7.12 -11.89
C LEU A 86 8.80 -8.65 -11.82
N ALA A 87 9.31 -9.28 -10.77
CA ALA A 87 9.19 -10.73 -10.59
C ALA A 87 7.73 -11.21 -10.45
N LEU A 88 6.85 -10.38 -9.85
CA LEU A 88 5.41 -10.68 -9.76
C LEU A 88 4.73 -10.53 -11.14
N SER A 89 5.06 -9.48 -11.90
CA SER A 89 4.50 -9.28 -13.24
C SER A 89 4.87 -10.41 -14.19
N GLU A 90 6.10 -10.92 -14.11
CA GLU A 90 6.58 -12.07 -14.91
C GLU A 90 5.83 -13.38 -14.60
N ARG A 91 5.14 -13.48 -13.45
CA ARG A 91 4.28 -14.63 -13.09
C ARG A 91 2.87 -14.56 -13.70
N GLY A 92 2.61 -13.56 -14.56
CA GLY A 92 1.37 -13.43 -15.32
C GLY A 92 0.18 -12.94 -14.50
N ILE A 93 0.44 -12.09 -13.49
CA ILE A 93 -0.58 -11.37 -12.74
C ILE A 93 -0.70 -9.97 -13.32
N GLN A 94 -1.93 -9.48 -13.49
CA GLN A 94 -2.14 -8.09 -13.84
C GLN A 94 -1.56 -7.18 -12.75
N MET A 95 -0.59 -6.37 -13.10
CA MET A 95 -0.02 -5.36 -12.22
C MET A 95 -0.53 -3.98 -12.60
N VAL A 96 -1.16 -3.29 -11.66
CA VAL A 96 -1.65 -1.91 -11.84
C VAL A 96 -0.92 -1.01 -10.86
N GLY A 97 -0.31 0.07 -11.35
CA GLY A 97 0.33 1.07 -10.51
C GLY A 97 -0.62 2.23 -10.20
N ILE A 98 -0.58 2.78 -9.00
CA ILE A 98 -1.14 4.09 -8.65
C ILE A 98 0.02 5.00 -8.30
N ASN A 99 0.34 5.94 -9.19
CA ASN A 99 1.35 6.95 -8.94
C ASN A 99 0.75 8.06 -8.07
N TYR A 100 1.09 8.04 -6.79
CA TYR A 100 0.43 8.78 -5.71
C TYR A 100 1.17 10.06 -5.34
N LYS A 101 0.47 11.20 -5.39
CA LYS A 101 0.98 12.52 -4.98
C LYS A 101 2.35 12.83 -5.57
N ASP A 102 2.47 12.64 -6.87
CA ASP A 102 3.73 12.73 -7.60
C ASP A 102 3.62 13.69 -8.78
N ALA A 103 4.75 14.07 -9.34
CA ALA A 103 4.82 14.78 -10.62
C ALA A 103 4.92 13.76 -11.76
N ARG A 104 4.10 13.93 -12.80
CA ARG A 104 4.02 13.04 -13.96
C ARG A 104 5.39 12.71 -14.57
N ASP A 105 6.20 13.73 -14.80
CA ASP A 105 7.51 13.57 -15.44
C ASP A 105 8.48 12.79 -14.52
N LEU A 106 8.43 13.02 -13.20
CA LEU A 106 9.25 12.28 -12.24
C LEU A 106 8.81 10.82 -12.11
N GLY A 107 7.50 10.57 -12.12
CA GLY A 107 6.97 9.21 -12.13
C GLY A 107 7.38 8.44 -13.38
N ARG A 108 7.32 9.07 -14.56
CA ARG A 108 7.78 8.46 -15.81
C ARG A 108 9.28 8.16 -15.79
N GLN A 109 10.10 9.14 -15.35
CA GLN A 109 11.54 8.96 -15.22
C GLN A 109 11.89 7.82 -14.26
N PHE A 110 11.17 7.69 -13.15
CA PHE A 110 11.35 6.62 -12.19
C PHE A 110 11.13 5.24 -12.85
N LEU A 111 10.05 5.06 -13.62
CA LEU A 111 9.77 3.81 -14.33
C LEU A 111 10.81 3.51 -15.43
N GLU A 112 11.31 4.53 -16.11
CA GLU A 112 12.39 4.35 -17.10
C GLU A 112 13.70 3.89 -16.44
N GLU A 113 13.99 4.37 -15.23
CA GLU A 113 15.25 4.06 -14.55
C GLU A 113 15.20 2.71 -13.82
N PHE A 114 14.05 2.38 -13.15
CA PHE A 114 13.97 1.23 -12.24
C PHE A 114 13.14 0.06 -12.76
N GLY A 115 12.44 0.22 -13.89
CA GLY A 115 11.64 -0.83 -14.54
C GLY A 115 10.16 -0.50 -14.63
N LYS A 116 9.44 -1.26 -15.46
CA LYS A 116 8.01 -1.08 -15.80
C LYS A 116 7.22 -2.35 -15.48
N PRO A 117 6.94 -2.63 -14.20
CA PRO A 117 6.20 -3.82 -13.82
C PRO A 117 4.69 -3.72 -14.12
N PHE A 118 4.17 -2.50 -14.29
CA PHE A 118 2.74 -2.24 -14.37
C PHE A 118 2.26 -2.24 -15.83
N GLU A 119 1.12 -2.88 -16.08
CA GLU A 119 0.43 -2.82 -17.38
C GLU A 119 -0.22 -1.43 -17.59
N VAL A 120 -0.75 -0.86 -16.50
CA VAL A 120 -1.33 0.48 -16.47
C VAL A 120 -0.85 1.19 -15.22
N ASN A 121 -0.50 2.48 -15.35
CA ASN A 121 -0.24 3.34 -14.22
C ASN A 121 -1.32 4.43 -14.14
N ILE A 122 -2.12 4.40 -13.08
CA ILE A 122 -3.10 5.43 -12.74
C ILE A 122 -2.35 6.63 -12.16
N PHE A 123 -2.62 7.83 -12.64
CA PHE A 123 -1.98 9.05 -12.14
C PHE A 123 -2.91 9.76 -11.15
N ASP A 124 -2.58 9.71 -9.86
CA ASP A 124 -3.32 10.29 -8.74
C ASP A 124 -2.51 11.43 -8.07
N PRO A 125 -2.35 12.59 -8.75
CA PRO A 125 -1.51 13.67 -8.24
C PRO A 125 -2.09 14.35 -6.99
N ALA A 126 -3.41 14.37 -6.82
CA ALA A 126 -4.07 14.92 -5.64
C ALA A 126 -4.03 13.93 -4.46
N GLY A 127 -3.97 12.63 -4.76
CA GLY A 127 -4.02 11.55 -3.77
C GLY A 127 -5.43 11.23 -3.30
N ASP A 128 -6.45 11.59 -4.10
CA ASP A 128 -7.85 11.38 -3.74
C ASP A 128 -8.20 9.89 -3.78
N LEU A 129 -7.77 9.18 -4.82
CA LEU A 129 -7.95 7.73 -4.91
C LEU A 129 -7.20 7.02 -3.77
N GLY A 130 -5.94 7.40 -3.53
CA GLY A 130 -5.16 6.86 -2.42
C GLY A 130 -5.84 7.08 -1.06
N PHE A 131 -6.47 8.24 -0.84
CA PHE A 131 -7.24 8.51 0.36
C PHE A 131 -8.46 7.59 0.49
N GLU A 132 -9.24 7.42 -0.58
CA GLU A 132 -10.43 6.56 -0.60
C GLU A 132 -10.11 5.09 -0.34
N ILE A 133 -8.99 4.58 -0.87
CA ILE A 133 -8.53 3.21 -0.61
C ILE A 133 -7.77 3.08 0.73
N GLY A 134 -7.70 4.15 1.51
CA GLY A 134 -7.10 4.13 2.84
C GLY A 134 -5.59 3.90 2.82
N VAL A 135 -4.88 4.56 1.90
CA VAL A 135 -3.41 4.58 1.87
C VAL A 135 -2.89 5.48 2.97
N TYR A 136 -2.05 4.92 3.83
CA TYR A 136 -1.36 5.67 4.90
C TYR A 136 0.03 6.13 4.49
N GLY A 137 0.64 5.41 3.55
CA GLY A 137 1.97 5.69 3.03
C GLY A 137 2.27 4.85 1.80
N VAL A 138 3.42 5.04 1.19
CA VAL A 138 3.87 4.26 0.06
C VAL A 138 5.18 3.53 0.40
N PRO A 139 5.36 2.29 -0.09
CA PRO A 139 4.45 1.54 -0.93
C PRO A 139 3.36 0.78 -0.15
N GLU A 140 2.24 0.54 -0.78
CA GLU A 140 1.18 -0.38 -0.32
C GLU A 140 0.65 -1.17 -1.52
N THR A 141 0.34 -2.46 -1.33
CA THR A 141 -0.15 -3.33 -2.42
C THR A 141 -1.48 -3.96 -2.03
N PHE A 142 -2.46 -3.87 -2.92
CA PHE A 142 -3.78 -4.47 -2.77
C PHE A 142 -3.94 -5.63 -3.75
N LEU A 143 -4.50 -6.73 -3.29
CA LEU A 143 -4.99 -7.81 -4.15
C LEU A 143 -6.47 -7.58 -4.41
N VAL A 144 -6.84 -7.49 -5.67
CA VAL A 144 -8.21 -7.33 -6.15
C VAL A 144 -8.56 -8.56 -6.99
N ASP A 145 -9.69 -9.21 -6.66
CA ASP A 145 -10.14 -10.38 -7.42
C ASP A 145 -10.84 -10.00 -8.74
N ALA A 146 -11.25 -11.00 -9.51
CA ALA A 146 -11.90 -10.81 -10.81
C ALA A 146 -13.26 -10.11 -10.74
N ASP A 147 -13.90 -10.06 -9.56
CA ASP A 147 -15.14 -9.32 -9.34
C ASP A 147 -14.88 -7.85 -8.94
N GLY A 148 -13.62 -7.46 -8.79
CA GLY A 148 -13.22 -6.13 -8.35
C GLY A 148 -13.27 -5.94 -6.83
N ILE A 149 -13.24 -7.04 -6.06
CA ILE A 149 -13.29 -7.01 -4.58
C ILE A 149 -11.87 -7.06 -4.02
N VAL A 150 -11.56 -6.17 -3.08
CA VAL A 150 -10.26 -6.17 -2.38
C VAL A 150 -10.22 -7.37 -1.42
N ARG A 151 -9.21 -8.23 -1.59
CA ARG A 151 -9.06 -9.47 -0.81
C ARG A 151 -7.90 -9.46 0.16
N TYR A 152 -6.86 -8.67 -0.13
CA TYR A 152 -5.68 -8.59 0.71
C TYR A 152 -5.03 -7.21 0.57
N LYS A 153 -4.36 -6.75 1.62
CA LYS A 153 -3.56 -5.53 1.64
C LYS A 153 -2.21 -5.82 2.29
N HIS A 154 -1.15 -5.50 1.58
CA HIS A 154 0.22 -5.47 2.12
C HIS A 154 0.64 -4.02 2.35
N VAL A 155 1.13 -3.72 3.55
CA VAL A 155 1.64 -2.39 3.92
C VAL A 155 3.16 -2.43 3.99
N GLY A 156 3.81 -1.51 3.32
CA GLY A 156 5.26 -1.48 3.16
C GLY A 156 5.72 -2.19 1.88
N TYR A 157 7.04 -2.21 1.65
CA TYR A 157 7.58 -2.84 0.45
C TYR A 157 7.58 -4.38 0.56
N ILE A 158 7.31 -5.03 -0.56
CA ILE A 158 7.35 -6.49 -0.67
C ILE A 158 8.83 -6.92 -0.74
N THR A 159 9.31 -7.60 0.30
CA THR A 159 10.66 -8.15 0.32
C THR A 159 10.79 -9.37 -0.61
N PRO A 160 12.01 -9.76 -1.03
CA PRO A 160 12.19 -10.99 -1.82
C PRO A 160 11.58 -12.24 -1.17
N ALA A 161 11.60 -12.33 0.16
CA ALA A 161 11.02 -13.45 0.91
C ALA A 161 9.49 -13.45 0.90
N GLN A 162 8.85 -12.29 0.69
CA GLN A 162 7.40 -12.13 0.70
C GLN A 162 6.76 -12.30 -0.69
N VAL A 163 7.55 -12.35 -1.76
CA VAL A 163 7.03 -12.57 -3.13
C VAL A 163 6.20 -13.85 -3.20
N ASP A 164 6.68 -14.94 -2.61
CA ASP A 164 5.95 -16.20 -2.60
C ASP A 164 4.72 -16.18 -1.68
N GLU A 165 4.76 -15.39 -0.59
CA GLU A 165 3.61 -15.17 0.28
C GLU A 165 2.49 -14.42 -0.46
N VAL A 166 2.83 -13.34 -1.17
CA VAL A 166 1.87 -12.61 -2.02
C VAL A 166 1.28 -13.53 -3.08
N MET A 167 2.10 -14.39 -3.71
CA MET A 167 1.62 -15.37 -4.68
C MET A 167 0.66 -16.40 -4.06
N MET A 168 0.92 -16.85 -2.83
CA MET A 168 -0.02 -17.73 -2.13
C MET A 168 -1.37 -17.05 -1.87
N GLU A 169 -1.38 -15.74 -1.57
CA GLU A 169 -2.62 -14.98 -1.45
C GLU A 169 -3.35 -14.88 -2.80
N VAL A 170 -2.63 -14.64 -3.90
CA VAL A 170 -3.19 -14.60 -5.26
C VAL A 170 -3.86 -15.95 -5.61
N GLU A 171 -3.19 -17.07 -5.35
CA GLU A 171 -3.72 -18.41 -5.68
C GLU A 171 -5.01 -18.78 -4.93
N LYS A 172 -5.28 -18.18 -3.76
CA LYS A 172 -6.55 -18.39 -3.03
C LYS A 172 -7.77 -17.84 -3.76
N TRP A 173 -7.56 -16.87 -4.64
CA TRP A 173 -8.63 -16.12 -5.32
C TRP A 173 -8.65 -16.32 -6.84
N ARG A 174 -7.75 -17.18 -7.38
CA ARG A 174 -7.66 -17.58 -8.79
C ARG A 174 -8.68 -18.70 -9.13
#